data_ae7e17f6c2d7d96d87b83ec1374475c9
#
_entry.id   ae7e17f6c2d7d96d87b83ec1374475c9
#
_cell.length_a   1.000
_cell.length_b   1.000
_cell.length_c   1.000
_cell.angle_alpha   90.00
_cell.angle_beta   90.00
_cell.angle_gamma   90.00
#
_symmetry.space_group_name_H-M   'P 1'
#
loop_
_entity.id
_entity.type
_entity.pdbx_description
1 polymer ?
#
loop_
_entity_poly.entity_id
_entity_poly.type
_entity_poly.pdbx_seq_one_letter_code
_entity_poly.pdbx_strand_id
1 'polypeptide(L)'
;SDVEVRSHVDYVKDLTLLAVVGEFGFGRVVAVGECMLIQKINMAEVAFSVHQQYQNKGIGRRILRKLADTAREKGVSGLMAYTSPNNQGMIRMFKSLPYKVKSAFDGEGVTLSCRFDELA
;
A
#
# COMPACT_ATOMS: atom_id res chain seq x y z
N SER A 1 -6.45 4.74 -21.23
CA SER A 1 -5.00 4.83 -21.10
C SER A 1 -4.51 3.85 -20.05
N ASP A 2 -3.39 3.26 -20.32
CA ASP A 2 -2.82 2.26 -19.44
C ASP A 2 -2.07 2.91 -18.28
N VAL A 3 -2.30 2.37 -17.08
CA VAL A 3 -1.56 2.75 -15.90
C VAL A 3 -0.53 1.69 -15.61
N GLU A 4 0.73 2.09 -15.51
CA GLU A 4 1.83 1.22 -15.18
C GLU A 4 2.32 1.54 -13.76
N VAL A 5 2.53 0.50 -12.97
CA VAL A 5 3.09 0.64 -11.63
C VAL A 5 4.58 0.34 -11.68
N ARG A 6 5.40 1.31 -11.31
CA ARG A 6 6.87 1.20 -11.32
C ARG A 6 7.40 1.27 -9.90
N SER A 7 8.43 0.48 -9.63
CA SER A 7 9.09 0.53 -8.33
C SER A 7 10.27 1.49 -8.35
N HIS A 8 10.40 2.22 -7.25
CA HIS A 8 11.55 3.06 -6.97
C HIS A 8 12.04 2.69 -5.57
N VAL A 9 13.24 2.15 -5.47
CA VAL A 9 13.77 1.67 -4.21
C VAL A 9 14.69 2.74 -3.63
N ASP A 10 14.27 3.32 -2.52
CA ASP A 10 15.12 4.18 -1.72
C ASP A 10 15.94 3.36 -0.74
N TYR A 11 16.96 4.00 -0.17
CA TYR A 11 17.96 3.34 0.65
C TYR A 11 17.40 2.35 1.66
N VAL A 12 17.89 1.15 1.57
CA VAL A 12 17.96 0.08 2.58
C VAL A 12 16.64 -0.49 3.09
N LYS A 13 15.58 0.28 3.34
CA LYS A 13 14.39 -0.22 4.05
C LYS A 13 13.07 0.24 3.47
N ASP A 14 13.10 1.22 2.59
CA ASP A 14 11.89 1.83 2.07
C ASP A 14 11.67 1.40 0.64
N LEU A 15 10.41 1.21 0.29
CA LEU A 15 9.99 0.91 -1.05
C LEU A 15 8.96 1.94 -1.48
N THR A 16 9.19 2.55 -2.63
CA THR A 16 8.22 3.47 -3.24
C THR A 16 7.75 2.88 -4.56
N LEU A 17 6.44 2.86 -4.77
CA LEU A 17 5.82 2.48 -6.04
C LEU A 17 5.12 3.68 -6.64
N LEU A 18 5.31 3.86 -7.94
CA LEU A 18 4.67 4.93 -8.70
C LEU A 18 3.71 4.33 -9.71
N ALA A 19 2.50 4.85 -9.77
CA ALA A 19 1.57 4.55 -10.86
C ALA A 19 1.70 5.66 -11.90
N VAL A 20 1.96 5.28 -13.13
CA VAL A 20 2.30 6.20 -14.22
C VAL A 20 1.33 5.98 -15.37
N VAL A 21 0.84 7.09 -15.94
CA VAL A 21 0.02 7.09 -17.14
C VAL A 21 0.83 7.71 -18.27
N GLY A 22 0.84 7.09 -19.44
CA GLY A 22 1.51 7.61 -20.62
C GLY A 22 2.63 6.68 -21.09
N GLU A 23 3.31 7.11 -22.14
CA GLU A 23 4.39 6.34 -22.74
C GLU A 23 5.67 6.46 -21.93
N PHE A 24 6.54 5.47 -22.08
CA PHE A 24 7.85 5.45 -21.44
C PHE A 24 8.62 6.75 -21.71
N GLY A 25 9.11 7.37 -20.65
CA GLY A 25 9.84 8.64 -20.74
C GLY A 25 8.96 9.89 -20.73
N PHE A 26 7.65 9.73 -20.93
CA PHE A 26 6.70 10.84 -20.98
C PHE A 26 5.52 10.64 -20.03
N GLY A 27 5.62 9.65 -19.16
CA GLY A 27 4.54 9.33 -18.25
C GLY A 27 4.36 10.37 -17.16
N ARG A 28 3.10 10.53 -16.73
CA ARG A 28 2.75 11.35 -15.57
C ARG A 28 2.45 10.46 -14.38
N VAL A 29 3.00 10.80 -13.23
CA VAL A 29 2.72 10.08 -11.98
C VAL A 29 1.31 10.43 -11.51
N VAL A 30 0.47 9.44 -11.31
CA VAL A 30 -0.92 9.61 -10.88
C VAL A 30 -1.18 9.02 -9.49
N ALA A 31 -0.25 8.24 -8.98
CA ALA A 31 -0.34 7.69 -7.63
C ALA A 31 1.04 7.33 -7.12
N VAL A 32 1.19 7.40 -5.80
CA VAL A 32 2.42 7.02 -5.10
C VAL A 32 2.04 6.12 -3.94
N GLY A 33 2.72 4.99 -3.81
CA GLY A 33 2.62 4.12 -2.64
C GLY A 33 3.98 3.94 -2.01
N GLU A 34 4.05 4.06 -0.70
CA GLU A 34 5.28 3.93 0.06
C GLU A 34 5.12 2.89 1.16
N CYS A 35 6.22 2.23 1.47
CA CYS A 35 6.27 1.25 2.53
C CYS A 35 7.54 1.47 3.33
N MET A 36 7.40 1.60 4.64
CA MET A 36 8.49 1.82 5.58
C MET A 36 8.56 0.68 6.57
N LEU A 37 9.72 0.05 6.68
CA LEU A 37 9.91 -1.07 7.61
C LEU A 37 10.01 -0.59 9.04
N ILE A 38 9.19 -1.17 9.92
CA ILE A 38 9.30 -1.01 11.36
C ILE A 38 10.05 -2.25 11.88
N GLN A 39 11.36 -2.10 12.08
CA GLN A 39 12.25 -3.22 12.37
C GLN A 39 11.87 -4.02 13.62
N LYS A 40 11.44 -3.35 14.66
CA LYS A 40 11.14 -4.00 15.96
C LYS A 40 10.11 -5.10 15.82
N ILE A 41 9.13 -4.93 14.93
CA ILE A 41 8.03 -5.88 14.76
C ILE A 41 8.06 -6.55 13.40
N ASN A 42 9.03 -6.19 12.55
CA ASN A 42 9.17 -6.69 11.19
C ASN A 42 7.89 -6.52 10.36
N MET A 43 7.25 -5.38 10.51
CA MET A 43 6.05 -5.00 9.77
C MET A 43 6.38 -3.79 8.90
N ALA A 44 5.73 -3.68 7.76
CA ALA A 44 5.88 -2.53 6.89
C ALA A 44 4.65 -1.64 6.98
N GLU A 45 4.86 -0.38 7.31
CA GLU A 45 3.79 0.62 7.30
C GLU A 45 3.66 1.17 5.89
N VAL A 46 2.42 1.19 5.39
CA VAL A 46 2.15 1.66 4.03
C VAL A 46 1.39 2.98 4.07
N ALA A 47 1.68 3.82 3.09
CA ALA A 47 0.97 5.06 2.84
C ALA A 47 0.85 5.27 1.34
N PHE A 48 -0.26 5.81 0.88
CA PHE A 48 -0.39 6.15 -0.53
C PHE A 48 -1.27 7.35 -0.77
N SER A 49 -1.05 7.90 -1.96
CA SER A 49 -1.81 9.01 -2.49
C SER A 49 -2.15 8.70 -3.94
N VAL A 50 -3.40 8.89 -4.30
CA VAL A 50 -3.87 8.70 -5.67
C VAL A 50 -4.47 10.02 -6.14
N HIS A 51 -4.02 10.48 -7.32
CA HIS A 51 -4.55 11.70 -7.91
C HIS A 51 -6.08 11.58 -8.07
N GLN A 52 -6.78 12.66 -7.74
CA GLN A 52 -8.25 12.65 -7.65
C GLN A 52 -8.93 12.08 -8.90
N GLN A 53 -8.43 12.41 -10.08
CA GLN A 53 -8.99 11.92 -11.35
C GLN A 53 -8.85 10.40 -11.53
N TYR A 54 -7.99 9.77 -10.76
CA TYR A 54 -7.68 8.34 -10.87
C TYR A 54 -8.13 7.53 -9.67
N GLN A 55 -8.83 8.14 -8.72
CA GLN A 55 -9.43 7.43 -7.60
C GLN A 55 -10.57 6.54 -8.07
N ASN A 56 -10.85 5.48 -7.32
CA ASN A 56 -11.90 4.51 -7.61
C ASN A 56 -11.72 3.74 -8.93
N LYS A 57 -10.48 3.66 -9.42
CA LYS A 57 -10.13 2.92 -10.66
C LYS A 57 -9.29 1.68 -10.37
N GLY A 58 -9.16 1.30 -9.11
CA GLY A 58 -8.38 0.13 -8.71
C GLY A 58 -6.88 0.35 -8.67
N ILE A 59 -6.39 1.57 -8.87
CA ILE A 59 -4.96 1.88 -8.87
C ILE A 59 -4.37 1.69 -7.47
N GLY A 60 -5.02 2.22 -6.44
CA GLY A 60 -4.59 2.05 -5.06
C GLY A 60 -4.49 0.59 -4.65
N ARG A 61 -5.48 -0.21 -5.07
CA ARG A 61 -5.51 -1.65 -4.80
C ARG A 61 -4.33 -2.36 -5.47
N ARG A 62 -4.01 -2.00 -6.71
CA ARG A 62 -2.85 -2.56 -7.44
C ARG A 62 -1.54 -2.22 -6.75
N ILE A 63 -1.39 -0.97 -6.31
CA ILE A 63 -0.20 -0.52 -5.59
C ILE A 63 -0.08 -1.27 -4.27
N LEU A 64 -1.16 -1.35 -3.50
CA LEU A 64 -1.16 -2.04 -2.21
C LEU A 64 -0.78 -3.51 -2.37
N ARG A 65 -1.35 -4.19 -3.37
CA ARG A 65 -1.02 -5.58 -3.64
C ARG A 65 0.45 -5.77 -3.99
N LYS A 66 0.99 -4.87 -4.79
CA LYS A 66 2.40 -4.94 -5.17
C LYS A 66 3.31 -4.62 -3.99
N LEU A 67 2.94 -3.68 -3.14
CA LEU A 67 3.68 -3.42 -1.90
C LEU A 67 3.69 -4.67 -1.01
N ALA A 68 2.54 -5.32 -0.86
CA ALA A 68 2.43 -6.54 -0.07
C ALA A 68 3.31 -7.66 -0.62
N ASP A 69 3.24 -7.89 -1.92
CA ASP A 69 4.04 -8.94 -2.57
C ASP A 69 5.53 -8.69 -2.41
N THR A 70 5.96 -7.45 -2.61
CA THR A 70 7.37 -7.07 -2.50
C THR A 70 7.87 -7.18 -1.07
N ALA A 71 7.08 -6.70 -0.10
CA ALA A 71 7.43 -6.80 1.32
C ALA A 71 7.57 -8.26 1.75
N ARG A 72 6.63 -9.11 1.32
CA ARG A 72 6.67 -10.53 1.60
C ARG A 72 7.93 -11.18 1.04
N GLU A 73 8.30 -10.87 -0.19
CA GLU A 73 9.52 -11.38 -0.83
C GLU A 73 10.78 -10.99 -0.06
N LYS A 74 10.75 -9.83 0.58
CA LYS A 74 11.88 -9.34 1.37
C LYS A 74 11.92 -9.86 2.80
N GLY A 75 11.02 -10.75 3.17
CA GLY A 75 10.99 -11.36 4.50
C GLY A 75 10.28 -10.53 5.57
N VAL A 76 9.53 -9.51 5.17
CA VAL A 76 8.70 -8.73 6.09
C VAL A 76 7.49 -9.57 6.50
N SER A 77 7.08 -9.48 7.75
CA SER A 77 6.03 -10.34 8.32
C SER A 77 4.61 -9.93 7.96
N GLY A 78 4.39 -8.67 7.63
CA GLY A 78 3.06 -8.18 7.29
C GLY A 78 3.04 -6.69 6.99
N LEU A 79 1.84 -6.18 6.73
CA LEU A 79 1.61 -4.77 6.44
C LEU A 79 0.74 -4.13 7.51
N MET A 80 0.91 -2.84 7.69
CA MET A 80 0.03 -2.05 8.52
C MET A 80 -0.17 -0.67 7.91
N ALA A 81 -1.27 -0.02 8.27
CA ALA A 81 -1.59 1.33 7.86
C ALA A 81 -2.39 2.02 8.95
N TYR A 82 -2.16 3.31 9.12
CA TYR A 82 -2.93 4.12 10.06
C TYR A 82 -3.77 5.11 9.25
N THR A 83 -5.06 5.15 9.53
CA THR A 83 -5.97 6.00 8.77
C THR A 83 -7.14 6.51 9.64
N SER A 84 -7.88 7.47 9.11
CA SER A 84 -9.11 7.94 9.73
C SER A 84 -10.19 6.85 9.69
N PRO A 85 -11.04 6.73 10.73
CA PRO A 85 -12.17 5.79 10.71
C PRO A 85 -13.14 6.06 9.55
N ASN A 86 -13.15 7.29 9.04
CA ASN A 86 -14.02 7.66 7.93
C ASN A 86 -13.44 7.32 6.56
N ASN A 87 -12.20 6.86 6.49
CA ASN A 87 -11.55 6.54 5.23
C ASN A 87 -11.95 5.13 4.78
N GLN A 88 -13.17 5.02 4.27
CA GLN A 88 -13.73 3.75 3.80
C GLN A 88 -12.94 3.17 2.62
N GLY A 89 -12.38 4.04 1.78
CA GLY A 89 -11.57 3.61 0.64
C GLY A 89 -10.34 2.83 1.07
N MET A 90 -9.59 3.36 2.04
CA MET A 90 -8.41 2.69 2.59
C MET A 90 -8.80 1.35 3.25
N ILE A 91 -9.86 1.37 4.04
CA ILE A 91 -10.33 0.17 4.74
C ILE A 91 -10.70 -0.93 3.74
N ARG A 92 -11.46 -0.58 2.69
CA ARG A 92 -11.83 -1.55 1.65
C ARG A 92 -10.63 -2.07 0.88
N MET A 93 -9.69 -1.18 0.53
CA MET A 93 -8.46 -1.59 -0.17
C MET A 93 -7.68 -2.61 0.67
N PHE A 94 -7.48 -2.31 1.95
CA PHE A 94 -6.72 -3.19 2.83
C PHE A 94 -7.41 -4.55 2.96
N LYS A 95 -8.74 -4.54 3.11
CA LYS A 95 -9.53 -5.77 3.20
C LYS A 95 -9.57 -6.58 1.90
N SER A 96 -9.16 -5.99 0.78
CA SER A 96 -9.07 -6.71 -0.49
C SER A 96 -7.83 -7.60 -0.58
N LEU A 97 -6.88 -7.47 0.33
CA LEU A 97 -5.72 -8.34 0.38
C LEU A 97 -6.12 -9.77 0.74
N PRO A 98 -5.38 -10.79 0.27
CA PRO A 98 -5.73 -12.19 0.54
C PRO A 98 -5.31 -12.64 1.94
N TYR A 99 -5.26 -11.73 2.88
CA TYR A 99 -4.84 -11.99 4.25
C TYR A 99 -5.92 -11.58 5.23
N LYS A 100 -5.86 -12.14 6.42
CA LYS A 100 -6.76 -11.78 7.52
C LYS A 100 -6.40 -10.38 8.00
N VAL A 101 -7.34 -9.45 7.90
CA VAL A 101 -7.11 -8.05 8.26
C VAL A 101 -7.70 -7.77 9.63
N LYS A 102 -6.88 -7.16 10.48
CA LYS A 102 -7.29 -6.70 11.81
C LYS A 102 -7.38 -5.19 11.81
N SER A 103 -8.32 -4.66 12.56
CA SER A 103 -8.46 -3.22 12.74
C SER A 103 -8.57 -2.89 14.22
N ALA A 104 -7.90 -1.82 14.63
CA ALA A 104 -7.91 -1.35 16.02
C ALA A 104 -8.11 0.17 16.02
N PHE A 105 -9.11 0.62 16.79
CA PHE A 105 -9.43 2.03 16.94
C PHE A 105 -8.84 2.53 18.26
N ASP A 106 -8.10 3.66 18.20
CA ASP A 106 -7.42 4.23 19.37
C ASP A 106 -8.10 5.49 19.92
N GLY A 107 -9.32 5.81 19.45
CA GLY A 107 -10.04 7.02 19.82
C GLY A 107 -9.87 8.15 18.82
N GLU A 108 -8.86 8.09 17.97
CA GLU A 108 -8.59 9.10 16.93
C GLU A 108 -8.55 8.49 15.55
N GLY A 109 -7.86 7.38 15.39
CA GLY A 109 -7.71 6.72 14.10
C GLY A 109 -7.78 5.22 14.21
N VAL A 110 -7.68 4.58 13.05
CA VAL A 110 -7.74 3.13 12.91
C VAL A 110 -6.40 2.62 12.40
N THR A 111 -5.86 1.62 13.08
CA THR A 111 -4.73 0.86 12.59
C THR A 111 -5.24 -0.40 11.91
N LEU A 112 -4.94 -0.54 10.63
CA LEU A 112 -5.22 -1.75 9.86
C LEU A 112 -3.94 -2.56 9.79
N SER A 113 -4.03 -3.87 9.93
CA SER A 113 -2.86 -4.74 9.84
C SER A 113 -3.22 -6.10 9.31
N CYS A 114 -2.25 -6.74 8.68
CA CYS A 114 -2.35 -8.13 8.26
C CYS A 114 -0.99 -8.79 8.35
N ARG A 115 -0.98 -10.10 8.57
CA ARG A 115 0.24 -10.90 8.54
C ARG A 115 0.19 -11.81 7.32
N PHE A 116 1.31 -11.95 6.64
CA PHE A 116 1.38 -12.73 5.40
C PHE A 116 1.22 -14.24 5.62
N ASP A 117 1.38 -14.69 6.86
CA ASP A 117 1.17 -16.09 7.23
C ASP A 117 -0.25 -16.41 7.69
N GLU A 118 -1.15 -15.41 7.69
CA GLU A 118 -2.55 -15.58 8.06
C GLU A 118 -3.44 -15.27 6.86
N LEU A 119 -3.86 -16.31 6.14
CA LEU A 119 -4.73 -16.15 4.98
C LEU A 119 -6.19 -15.90 5.41
N ALA A 120 -6.88 -15.14 4.58
CA ALA A 120 -8.29 -14.83 4.81
C ALA A 120 -9.17 -16.07 4.69
#